data_ed4f09879402e6649f976d152ac499ee
#
_entry.id   ed4f09879402e6649f976d152ac499ee
#
_cell.length_a   1.000
_cell.length_b   1.000
_cell.length_c   1.000
_cell.angle_alpha   90.00
_cell.angle_beta   90.00
_cell.angle_gamma   90.00
#
_symmetry.space_group_name_H-M   'P 1'
#
loop_
_entity.id
_entity.type
_entity.pdbx_description
1 polymer ?
#
loop_
_entity_poly.entity_id
_entity_poly.type
_entity_poly.pdbx_seq_one_letter_code
_entity_poly.pdbx_strand_id
1 'polypeptide(L)'
;YEIEQDWVKEIWDKVNPGMKLLRHYLNGHHKGQSGGIHIDGWTADQYTAIVYLTPDWQPEDGGSLELWTPNLNQEQRAMAINTPYGLTGSDERNIIKSYWPRAGRVVLFDARIPHVARAVETDKFRVSLVFKGTTVGMNQEPKRDTSKDPFKGTSIEGKD
;
A
#
# COMPACT_ATOMS: atom_id res chain seq x y z
N TYR A 1 -13.17 -1.41 -14.16
CA TYR A 1 -12.58 -1.11 -15.48
C TYR A 1 -11.08 -1.18 -15.33
N GLU A 2 -10.43 -2.15 -15.99
CA GLU A 2 -8.97 -2.15 -16.19
C GLU A 2 -8.66 -1.03 -17.18
N ILE A 3 -7.99 0.00 -16.70
CA ILE A 3 -7.56 1.11 -17.53
C ILE A 3 -6.09 0.87 -17.85
N GLU A 4 -5.79 0.31 -19.00
CA GLU A 4 -4.44 0.32 -19.55
C GLU A 4 -4.12 1.76 -19.99
N GLN A 5 -3.55 2.55 -19.08
CA GLN A 5 -3.08 3.89 -19.39
C GLN A 5 -1.69 4.11 -18.79
N ASP A 6 -0.79 4.63 -19.57
CA ASP A 6 0.61 4.88 -19.22
C ASP A 6 0.77 5.68 -17.91
N TRP A 7 -0.12 6.67 -17.68
CA TRP A 7 -0.11 7.48 -16.46
C TRP A 7 -0.38 6.69 -15.16
N VAL A 8 -1.17 5.60 -15.23
CA VAL A 8 -1.43 4.74 -14.06
C VAL A 8 -0.14 4.02 -13.66
N LYS A 9 0.60 3.54 -14.66
CA LYS A 9 1.91 2.91 -14.43
C LYS A 9 2.92 3.90 -13.87
N GLU A 10 2.95 5.12 -14.38
CA GLU A 10 3.82 6.18 -13.85
C GLU A 10 3.53 6.50 -12.38
N ILE A 11 2.25 6.54 -11.99
CA ILE A 11 1.86 6.73 -10.59
C ILE A 11 2.32 5.53 -9.76
N TRP A 12 2.09 4.31 -10.24
CA TRP A 12 2.50 3.10 -9.54
C TRP A 12 4.01 3.07 -9.28
N ASP A 13 4.82 3.34 -10.29
CA ASP A 13 6.27 3.33 -10.19
C ASP A 13 6.81 4.39 -9.19
N LYS A 14 6.10 5.51 -9.03
CA LYS A 14 6.41 6.53 -8.02
C LYS A 14 5.98 6.15 -6.61
N VAL A 15 4.84 5.47 -6.48
CA VAL A 15 4.23 5.10 -5.19
C VAL A 15 4.91 3.88 -4.59
N ASN A 16 5.27 2.92 -5.42
CA ASN A 16 5.81 1.62 -5.01
C ASN A 16 6.99 1.20 -5.88
N PRO A 17 8.13 1.88 -5.79
CA PRO A 17 9.29 1.53 -6.59
C PRO A 17 9.74 0.09 -6.29
N GLY A 18 9.76 -0.73 -7.33
CA GLY A 18 10.22 -2.10 -7.26
C GLY A 18 9.16 -3.16 -6.93
N MET A 19 7.97 -2.81 -6.45
CA MET A 19 6.90 -3.78 -6.24
C MET A 19 6.23 -4.17 -7.56
N LYS A 20 5.85 -5.44 -7.68
CA LYS A 20 5.04 -5.92 -8.80
C LYS A 20 3.59 -5.49 -8.63
N LEU A 21 3.03 -4.83 -9.64
CA LEU A 21 1.60 -4.52 -9.70
C LEU A 21 0.80 -5.80 -9.98
N LEU A 22 -0.21 -6.07 -9.15
CA LEU A 22 -1.15 -7.18 -9.33
C LEU A 22 -2.43 -6.72 -10.04
N ARG A 23 -3.00 -5.60 -9.58
CA ARG A 23 -4.15 -4.95 -10.20
C ARG A 23 -4.30 -3.52 -9.74
N HIS A 24 -5.10 -2.74 -10.46
CA HIS A 24 -5.52 -1.40 -10.07
C HIS A 24 -6.97 -1.15 -10.48
N TYR A 25 -7.62 -0.18 -9.83
CA TYR A 25 -8.98 0.22 -10.16
C TYR A 25 -9.30 1.59 -9.55
N LEU A 26 -10.30 2.25 -10.12
CA LEU A 26 -10.88 3.48 -9.54
C LEU A 26 -12.03 3.11 -8.61
N ASN A 27 -12.04 3.72 -7.43
CA ASN A 27 -13.15 3.70 -6.48
C ASN A 27 -13.81 5.06 -6.44
N GLY A 28 -15.14 5.08 -6.60
CA GLY A 28 -15.96 6.27 -6.46
C GLY A 28 -16.98 6.10 -5.34
N HIS A 29 -17.15 7.13 -4.50
CA HIS A 29 -18.13 7.14 -3.42
C HIS A 29 -18.95 8.42 -3.44
N HIS A 30 -20.26 8.23 -3.41
CA HIS A 30 -21.23 9.30 -3.19
C HIS A 30 -21.48 9.50 -1.70
N LYS A 31 -22.20 10.59 -1.38
CA LYS A 31 -22.68 10.87 -0.03
C LYS A 31 -23.37 9.65 0.60
N GLY A 32 -23.04 9.37 1.86
CA GLY A 32 -23.56 8.26 2.64
C GLY A 32 -22.98 6.90 2.30
N GLN A 33 -22.21 6.75 1.22
CA GLN A 33 -21.58 5.48 0.90
C GLN A 33 -20.35 5.22 1.77
N SER A 34 -20.33 4.07 2.43
CA SER A 34 -19.19 3.57 3.18
C SER A 34 -18.93 2.10 2.86
N GLY A 35 -17.70 1.66 3.06
CA GLY A 35 -17.35 0.23 3.02
C GLY A 35 -17.59 -0.47 4.36
N GLY A 36 -17.54 -1.80 4.36
CA GLY A 36 -17.34 -2.60 5.58
C GLY A 36 -15.85 -2.70 5.93
N ILE A 37 -15.54 -2.98 7.20
CA ILE A 37 -14.16 -3.29 7.61
C ILE A 37 -13.76 -4.61 6.95
N HIS A 38 -12.65 -4.60 6.20
CA HIS A 38 -12.13 -5.76 5.47
C HIS A 38 -10.59 -5.73 5.39
N ILE A 39 -10.03 -6.83 4.95
CA ILE A 39 -8.62 -6.94 4.56
C ILE A 39 -8.53 -7.16 3.05
N ASP A 40 -7.42 -6.78 2.45
CA ASP A 40 -7.21 -6.87 1.01
C ASP A 40 -6.34 -8.06 0.59
N GLY A 41 -5.63 -8.65 1.53
CA GLY A 41 -4.75 -9.79 1.31
C GLY A 41 -4.49 -10.60 2.57
N TRP A 42 -3.83 -11.74 2.40
CA TRP A 42 -3.58 -12.72 3.49
C TRP A 42 -2.10 -12.95 3.77
N THR A 43 -1.23 -12.50 2.87
CA THR A 43 0.22 -12.75 2.95
C THR A 43 1.01 -11.48 3.20
N ALA A 44 2.15 -11.60 3.85
CA ALA A 44 2.99 -10.48 4.28
C ALA A 44 3.65 -9.72 3.12
N ASP A 45 3.63 -10.30 1.92
CA ASP A 45 4.18 -9.73 0.71
C ASP A 45 3.19 -8.85 -0.07
N GLN A 46 1.91 -8.80 0.37
CA GLN A 46 0.85 -8.07 -0.31
C GLN A 46 0.62 -6.69 0.32
N TYR A 47 0.46 -5.69 -0.54
CA TYR A 47 0.27 -4.29 -0.16
C TYR A 47 -0.86 -3.65 -0.93
N THR A 48 -1.51 -2.70 -0.27
CA THR A 48 -2.50 -1.80 -0.87
C THR A 48 -1.97 -0.37 -0.85
N ALA A 49 -2.06 0.30 -1.98
CA ALA A 49 -1.84 1.74 -2.07
C ALA A 49 -3.12 2.43 -2.54
N ILE A 50 -3.50 3.50 -1.87
CA ILE A 50 -4.66 4.33 -2.22
C ILE A 50 -4.16 5.74 -2.52
N VAL A 51 -4.47 6.24 -3.72
CA VAL A 51 -4.18 7.60 -4.16
C VAL A 51 -5.49 8.37 -4.28
N TYR A 52 -5.65 9.45 -3.54
CA TYR A 52 -6.85 10.28 -3.59
C TYR A 52 -6.77 11.30 -4.73
N LEU A 53 -7.83 11.37 -5.54
CA LEU A 53 -7.84 12.16 -6.76
C LEU A 53 -8.77 13.37 -6.70
N THR A 54 -9.78 13.38 -5.84
CA THR A 54 -10.75 14.48 -5.77
C THR A 54 -10.09 15.74 -5.21
N PRO A 55 -10.07 16.84 -5.96
CA PRO A 55 -9.54 18.12 -5.48
C PRO A 55 -10.41 18.72 -4.38
N ASP A 56 -9.87 19.70 -3.66
CA ASP A 56 -10.57 20.53 -2.69
C ASP A 56 -11.36 19.76 -1.60
N TRP A 57 -10.89 18.57 -1.24
CA TRP A 57 -11.48 17.76 -0.18
C TRP A 57 -11.09 18.30 1.19
N GLN A 58 -12.09 18.58 2.03
CA GLN A 58 -11.92 19.08 3.39
C GLN A 58 -12.23 17.98 4.42
N PRO A 59 -11.76 18.07 5.66
CA PRO A 59 -12.08 17.11 6.72
C PRO A 59 -13.59 16.93 6.93
N GLU A 60 -14.37 18.01 6.77
CA GLU A 60 -15.83 18.04 6.92
C GLU A 60 -16.56 17.28 5.81
N ASP A 61 -15.89 17.01 4.68
CA ASP A 61 -16.46 16.18 3.61
C ASP A 61 -16.53 14.69 3.99
N GLY A 62 -15.91 14.29 5.11
CA GLY A 62 -15.90 12.92 5.59
C GLY A 62 -15.05 11.99 4.73
N GLY A 63 -15.48 10.74 4.59
CA GLY A 63 -14.87 9.77 3.70
C GLY A 63 -13.46 9.29 4.11
N SER A 64 -13.08 9.42 5.36
CA SER A 64 -11.76 9.02 5.85
C SER A 64 -11.49 7.53 5.63
N LEU A 65 -10.21 7.19 5.38
CA LEU A 65 -9.72 5.83 5.48
C LEU A 65 -9.28 5.58 6.92
N GLU A 66 -9.82 4.56 7.54
CA GLU A 66 -9.38 4.10 8.84
C GLU A 66 -8.67 2.75 8.72
N LEU A 67 -7.50 2.67 9.34
CA LEU A 67 -6.76 1.44 9.55
C LEU A 67 -7.01 0.96 10.98
N TRP A 68 -7.29 -0.32 11.14
CA TRP A 68 -7.70 -0.93 12.41
C TRP A 68 -6.73 -2.01 12.85
N THR A 69 -6.65 -2.25 14.17
CA THR A 69 -5.91 -3.39 14.69
C THR A 69 -6.52 -4.69 14.15
N PRO A 70 -5.71 -5.65 13.68
CA PRO A 70 -6.22 -6.94 13.26
C PRO A 70 -6.91 -7.68 14.42
N ASN A 71 -8.08 -8.28 14.15
CA ASN A 71 -8.66 -9.24 15.07
C ASN A 71 -7.97 -10.59 14.84
N LEU A 72 -6.85 -10.80 15.50
CA LEU A 72 -6.05 -12.00 15.35
C LEU A 72 -6.49 -13.07 16.35
N ASN A 73 -6.58 -14.31 15.90
CA ASN A 73 -6.67 -15.45 16.80
C ASN A 73 -5.32 -15.64 17.55
N GLN A 74 -5.28 -16.54 18.52
CA GLN A 74 -4.10 -16.71 19.39
C GLN A 74 -2.83 -17.11 18.62
N GLU A 75 -2.94 -17.92 17.57
CA GLU A 75 -1.81 -18.30 16.71
C GLU A 75 -1.32 -17.14 15.85
N GLN A 76 -2.24 -16.39 15.27
CA GLN A 76 -1.94 -15.20 14.48
C GLN A 76 -1.29 -14.12 15.34
N ARG A 77 -1.69 -13.97 16.62
CA ARG A 77 -1.05 -13.05 17.57
C ARG A 77 0.39 -13.45 17.85
N ALA A 78 0.65 -14.75 18.04
CA ALA A 78 2.01 -15.25 18.25
C ALA A 78 2.93 -14.98 17.05
N MET A 79 2.40 -15.06 15.83
CA MET A 79 3.13 -14.74 14.60
C MET A 79 3.29 -13.23 14.38
N ALA A 80 2.38 -12.41 14.90
CA ALA A 80 2.34 -10.97 14.68
C ALA A 80 3.23 -10.16 15.65
N ILE A 81 3.84 -10.79 16.64
CA ILE A 81 4.75 -10.14 17.61
C ILE A 81 5.91 -9.40 16.92
N ASN A 82 6.28 -9.81 15.72
CA ASN A 82 7.33 -9.19 14.92
C ASN A 82 6.81 -8.21 13.84
N THR A 83 5.55 -7.81 13.89
CA THR A 83 5.04 -6.81 12.94
C THR A 83 5.30 -5.40 13.49
N PRO A 84 5.63 -4.41 12.62
CA PRO A 84 5.91 -3.05 13.07
C PRO A 84 4.73 -2.34 13.74
N TYR A 85 3.58 -2.98 13.86
CA TYR A 85 2.33 -2.40 14.38
C TYR A 85 2.06 -2.70 15.85
N GLY A 86 2.99 -3.35 16.56
CA GLY A 86 2.93 -3.56 18.01
C GLY A 86 1.53 -3.98 18.49
N LEU A 87 1.14 -5.23 18.24
CA LEU A 87 -0.12 -5.74 18.72
C LEU A 87 -0.08 -5.82 20.24
N THR A 88 -0.69 -4.85 20.90
CA THR A 88 -1.00 -4.94 22.32
C THR A 88 -2.04 -6.04 22.49
N GLY A 89 -1.87 -6.89 23.50
CA GLY A 89 -2.71 -8.08 23.75
C GLY A 89 -4.17 -7.82 24.17
N SER A 90 -4.75 -6.66 23.79
CA SER A 90 -6.17 -6.37 24.03
C SER A 90 -7.02 -7.00 22.93
N ASP A 91 -8.14 -7.60 23.31
CA ASP A 91 -9.13 -8.12 22.36
C ASP A 91 -9.93 -7.03 21.65
N GLU A 92 -9.72 -5.78 22.02
CA GLU A 92 -10.40 -4.63 21.49
C GLU A 92 -9.82 -4.21 20.14
N ARG A 93 -10.71 -3.98 19.19
CA ARG A 93 -10.36 -3.38 17.91
C ARG A 93 -10.22 -1.88 18.09
N ASN A 94 -9.04 -1.36 17.80
CA ASN A 94 -8.77 0.06 17.86
C ASN A 94 -8.40 0.61 16.48
N ILE A 95 -8.71 1.87 16.25
CA ILE A 95 -8.22 2.61 15.08
C ILE A 95 -6.73 2.87 15.30
N ILE A 96 -5.90 2.32 14.40
CA ILE A 96 -4.45 2.60 14.40
C ILE A 96 -4.20 3.99 13.83
N LYS A 97 -4.88 4.32 12.71
CA LYS A 97 -4.69 5.56 11.96
C LYS A 97 -5.94 5.90 11.17
N SER A 98 -6.22 7.20 11.07
CA SER A 98 -7.25 7.74 10.18
C SER A 98 -6.63 8.76 9.23
N TYR A 99 -7.02 8.69 7.94
CA TYR A 99 -6.57 9.58 6.88
C TYR A 99 -7.77 10.16 6.17
N TRP A 100 -7.90 11.47 6.15
CA TRP A 100 -8.89 12.12 5.29
C TRP A 100 -8.39 12.20 3.84
N PRO A 101 -9.27 12.11 2.83
CA PRO A 101 -8.93 11.95 1.42
C PRO A 101 -8.50 13.27 0.76
N ARG A 102 -7.32 13.75 1.12
CA ARG A 102 -6.72 14.92 0.48
C ARG A 102 -6.17 14.54 -0.89
N ALA A 103 -6.48 15.34 -1.93
CA ALA A 103 -5.95 15.13 -3.27
C ALA A 103 -4.42 14.99 -3.28
N GLY A 104 -3.91 14.03 -4.03
CA GLY A 104 -2.49 13.69 -4.11
C GLY A 104 -1.94 12.93 -2.89
N ARG A 105 -2.75 12.71 -1.84
CA ARG A 105 -2.33 11.85 -0.72
C ARG A 105 -2.25 10.41 -1.17
N VAL A 106 -1.14 9.76 -0.82
CA VAL A 106 -0.95 8.32 -0.99
C VAL A 106 -0.91 7.67 0.38
N VAL A 107 -1.68 6.60 0.55
CA VAL A 107 -1.62 5.75 1.75
C VAL A 107 -1.25 4.34 1.30
N LEU A 108 -0.05 3.90 1.69
CA LEU A 108 0.47 2.56 1.44
C LEU A 108 0.46 1.77 2.74
N PHE A 109 -0.11 0.57 2.72
CA PHE A 109 -0.18 -0.30 3.90
C PHE A 109 -0.18 -1.77 3.53
N ASP A 110 0.20 -2.61 4.50
CA ASP A 110 0.13 -4.07 4.41
C ASP A 110 -1.32 -4.49 4.17
N ALA A 111 -1.55 -5.31 3.14
CA ALA A 111 -2.89 -5.72 2.73
C ALA A 111 -3.66 -6.53 3.79
N ARG A 112 -2.97 -7.02 4.82
CA ARG A 112 -3.58 -7.73 5.97
C ARG A 112 -4.16 -6.79 7.03
N ILE A 113 -3.90 -5.49 6.95
CA ILE A 113 -4.44 -4.51 7.90
C ILE A 113 -5.92 -4.31 7.62
N PRO A 114 -6.81 -4.59 8.60
CA PRO A 114 -8.22 -4.28 8.47
C PRO A 114 -8.41 -2.79 8.26
N HIS A 115 -9.24 -2.44 7.30
CA HIS A 115 -9.48 -1.05 6.97
C HIS A 115 -10.89 -0.81 6.46
N VAL A 116 -11.29 0.45 6.50
CA VAL A 116 -12.61 0.87 6.01
C VAL A 116 -12.54 2.29 5.45
N ALA A 117 -13.25 2.49 4.35
CA ALA A 117 -13.56 3.82 3.85
C ALA A 117 -14.87 4.30 4.49
N ARG A 118 -14.81 5.37 5.29
CA ARG A 118 -16.00 5.95 5.94
C ARG A 118 -16.89 6.68 4.95
N ALA A 119 -18.11 6.94 5.38
CA ALA A 119 -19.11 7.64 4.56
C ALA A 119 -18.61 9.02 4.14
N VAL A 120 -18.97 9.39 2.91
CA VAL A 120 -18.88 10.76 2.42
C VAL A 120 -20.04 11.56 3.01
N GLU A 121 -19.78 12.71 3.62
CA GLU A 121 -20.77 13.51 4.34
C GLU A 121 -21.39 14.63 3.49
N THR A 122 -20.77 14.95 2.36
CA THR A 122 -21.20 16.01 1.44
C THR A 122 -21.62 15.47 0.08
N ASP A 123 -22.16 16.35 -0.78
CA ASP A 123 -22.56 15.95 -2.13
C ASP A 123 -21.39 15.84 -3.13
N LYS A 124 -20.16 16.03 -2.66
CA LYS A 124 -18.95 15.79 -3.46
C LYS A 124 -18.78 14.30 -3.74
N PHE A 125 -18.23 14.00 -4.91
CA PHE A 125 -17.92 12.63 -5.30
C PHE A 125 -16.45 12.32 -5.00
N ARG A 126 -16.19 11.39 -4.09
CA ARG A 126 -14.82 10.98 -3.75
C ARG A 126 -14.30 9.95 -4.74
N VAL A 127 -13.19 10.26 -5.38
CA VAL A 127 -12.50 9.36 -6.29
C VAL A 127 -11.12 9.00 -5.72
N SER A 128 -10.80 7.72 -5.73
CA SER A 128 -9.48 7.21 -5.38
C SER A 128 -9.02 6.16 -6.39
N LEU A 129 -7.74 6.16 -6.70
CA LEU A 129 -7.06 5.12 -7.47
C LEU A 129 -6.44 4.14 -6.47
N VAL A 130 -6.81 2.87 -6.59
CA VAL A 130 -6.34 1.81 -5.71
C VAL A 130 -5.43 0.89 -6.47
N PHE A 131 -4.29 0.57 -5.87
CA PHE A 131 -3.33 -0.40 -6.37
C PHE A 131 -3.20 -1.58 -5.40
N LYS A 132 -3.08 -2.76 -5.93
CA LYS A 132 -2.68 -3.97 -5.21
C LYS A 132 -1.33 -4.42 -5.75
N GLY A 133 -0.36 -4.59 -4.87
CA GLY A 133 0.99 -4.96 -5.22
C GLY A 133 1.56 -6.08 -4.36
N THR A 134 2.68 -6.63 -4.81
CA THR A 134 3.41 -7.66 -4.07
C THR A 134 4.91 -7.46 -4.16
N THR A 135 5.60 -7.84 -3.09
CA THR A 135 7.07 -7.90 -3.05
C THR A 135 7.62 -9.24 -3.57
N VAL A 136 6.75 -10.19 -3.93
CA VAL A 136 7.20 -11.48 -4.50
C VAL A 136 7.93 -11.23 -5.82
N GLY A 137 9.16 -11.68 -5.90
CA GLY A 137 10.04 -11.50 -7.06
C GLY A 137 10.99 -10.29 -6.96
N MET A 138 10.90 -9.46 -5.92
CA MET A 138 11.86 -8.36 -5.69
C MET A 138 13.27 -8.85 -5.33
N ASN A 139 13.41 -10.05 -4.77
CA ASN A 139 14.69 -10.63 -4.34
C ASN A 139 15.53 -11.22 -5.49
N GLN A 140 15.11 -11.04 -6.73
CA GLN A 140 16.04 -11.19 -7.85
C GLN A 140 16.73 -9.84 -8.03
N GLU A 141 17.83 -9.62 -7.31
CA GLU A 141 18.81 -8.63 -7.74
C GLU A 141 19.06 -8.88 -9.23
N PRO A 142 18.98 -7.84 -10.08
CA PRO A 142 19.42 -7.99 -11.46
C PRO A 142 20.84 -8.53 -11.37
N LYS A 143 21.06 -9.75 -11.88
CA LYS A 143 22.42 -10.33 -11.95
C LYS A 143 23.28 -9.26 -12.56
N ARG A 144 24.17 -8.66 -11.77
CA ARG A 144 25.17 -7.73 -12.29
C ARG A 144 25.86 -8.47 -13.42
N ASP A 145 25.69 -7.97 -14.62
CA ASP A 145 26.45 -8.45 -15.76
C ASP A 145 27.92 -8.15 -15.51
N THR A 146 28.59 -9.10 -14.85
CA THR A 146 30.01 -9.00 -14.53
C THR A 146 30.89 -9.04 -15.80
N SER A 147 30.31 -9.22 -16.99
CA SER A 147 31.06 -9.15 -18.25
C SER A 147 31.46 -7.72 -18.61
N LYS A 148 30.83 -6.71 -17.99
CA LYS A 148 31.08 -5.26 -18.20
C LYS A 148 31.82 -4.61 -17.03
N ASP A 149 32.46 -5.40 -16.16
CA ASP A 149 33.30 -4.83 -15.08
C ASP A 149 34.57 -4.25 -15.71
N PRO A 150 34.77 -2.91 -15.74
CA PRO A 150 35.95 -2.28 -16.32
C PRO A 150 37.24 -2.57 -15.54
N PHE A 151 37.15 -3.22 -14.38
CA PHE A 151 38.29 -3.59 -13.54
C PHE A 151 38.66 -5.07 -13.61
N LYS A 152 38.04 -5.85 -14.49
CA LYS A 152 38.43 -7.25 -14.72
C LYS A 152 39.67 -7.29 -15.58
N GLY A 153 40.85 -7.24 -14.95
CA GLY A 153 42.13 -7.41 -15.66
C GLY A 153 43.33 -6.67 -15.13
N THR A 154 43.23 -5.93 -14.05
CA THR A 154 44.43 -5.32 -13.40
C THR A 154 44.90 -6.15 -12.23
N SER A 155 45.65 -7.20 -12.52
CA SER A 155 46.54 -7.80 -11.53
C SER A 155 47.73 -6.83 -11.31
N ILE A 156 47.77 -6.19 -10.16
CA ILE A 156 48.99 -5.49 -9.74
C ILE A 156 49.95 -6.58 -9.24
N GLU A 157 50.83 -7.02 -10.11
CA GLU A 157 52.04 -7.77 -9.67
C GLU A 157 52.91 -6.80 -8.89
N GLY A 158 52.97 -6.97 -7.56
CA GLY A 158 53.96 -6.38 -6.71
C GLY A 158 55.32 -7.01 -7.05
N LYS A 159 56.26 -6.19 -7.50
CA LYS A 159 57.68 -6.53 -7.50
C LYS A 159 58.29 -5.96 -6.22
N ASP A 160 58.92 -6.85 -5.49
CA ASP A 160 59.86 -6.58 -4.37
C ASP A 160 60.94 -5.59 -4.72
#